data_c5e4e65f95b6e5da7070296c87bd22e7
#
_entry.id   c5e4e65f95b6e5da7070296c87bd22e7
#
_cell.length_a   1.000
_cell.length_b   1.000
_cell.length_c   1.000
_cell.angle_alpha   90.00
_cell.angle_beta   90.00
_cell.angle_gamma   90.00
#
_symmetry.space_group_name_H-M   'P 1'
#
loop_
_entity.id
_entity.type
_entity.pdbx_description
1 polymer ?
#
loop_
_entity_poly.entity_id
_entity_poly.type
_entity_poly.pdbx_seq_one_letter_code
_entity_poly.pdbx_strand_id
1 'polypeptide(L)'
;MHSTTTESQNGPATIAASLLETLQQELECLVRLYGHFDLQIEAIRRRSNKLIEDTTHATNEEVNVLARLKQSRDRQQRLLGRVLRIESDHAKVGELAARLAQAPDTREIASL
;
A
#
# COMPACT_ATOMS: atom_id res chain seq x y z
N MET A 1 8.65 -22.97 -14.81
CA MET A 1 7.74 -21.82 -14.85
C MET A 1 7.28 -21.39 -13.47
N HIS A 2 6.78 -22.31 -12.68
CA HIS A 2 6.29 -21.95 -11.36
C HIS A 2 7.38 -21.43 -10.44
N SER A 3 8.57 -22.00 -10.49
CA SER A 3 9.68 -21.53 -9.66
C SER A 3 10.11 -20.11 -10.02
N THR A 4 10.12 -19.79 -11.31
CA THR A 4 10.45 -18.44 -11.76
C THR A 4 9.39 -17.44 -11.28
N THR A 5 8.10 -17.82 -11.38
CA THR A 5 7.02 -16.99 -10.90
C THR A 5 7.13 -16.75 -9.38
N THR A 6 7.44 -17.80 -8.64
CA THR A 6 7.60 -17.73 -7.19
C THR A 6 8.76 -16.79 -6.82
N GLU A 7 9.87 -16.90 -7.53
CA GLU A 7 11.02 -16.01 -7.32
C GLU A 7 10.66 -14.55 -7.60
N SER A 8 9.91 -14.31 -8.68
CA SER A 8 9.44 -12.97 -9.00
C SER A 8 8.54 -12.41 -7.93
N GLN A 9 7.68 -13.24 -7.32
CA GLN A 9 6.77 -12.80 -6.28
C GLN A 9 7.49 -12.33 -5.02
N ASN A 10 8.73 -12.77 -4.81
CA ASN A 10 9.54 -12.39 -3.65
C ASN A 10 10.52 -11.25 -3.96
N GLY A 11 10.57 -10.79 -5.20
CA GLY A 11 11.47 -9.73 -5.60
C GLY A 11 10.96 -8.35 -5.19
N PRO A 12 11.89 -7.36 -5.10
CA PRO A 12 11.51 -5.99 -4.71
C PRO A 12 10.46 -5.36 -5.62
N ALA A 13 10.56 -5.58 -6.93
CA ALA A 13 9.60 -5.02 -7.88
C ALA A 13 8.20 -5.57 -7.66
N THR A 14 8.08 -6.87 -7.36
CA THR A 14 6.79 -7.48 -7.10
C THR A 14 6.20 -7.01 -5.78
N ILE A 15 7.05 -6.87 -4.76
CA ILE A 15 6.62 -6.36 -3.45
C ILE A 15 6.15 -4.90 -3.60
N ALA A 16 6.89 -4.10 -4.35
CA ALA A 16 6.53 -2.72 -4.61
C ALA A 16 5.20 -2.60 -5.36
N ALA A 17 4.98 -3.45 -6.36
CA ALA A 17 3.71 -3.50 -7.09
C ALA A 17 2.54 -3.87 -6.17
N SER A 18 2.76 -4.83 -5.29
CA SER A 18 1.77 -5.26 -4.31
C SER A 18 1.46 -4.13 -3.32
N LEU A 19 2.48 -3.40 -2.90
CA LEU A 19 2.32 -2.24 -2.02
C LEU A 19 1.52 -1.14 -2.71
N LEU A 20 1.81 -0.87 -3.98
CA LEU A 20 1.07 0.12 -4.75
C LEU A 20 -0.41 -0.25 -4.86
N GLU A 21 -0.69 -1.53 -5.12
CA GLU A 21 -2.06 -2.02 -5.18
C GLU A 21 -2.78 -1.80 -3.84
N THR A 22 -2.11 -2.10 -2.73
CA THR A 22 -2.67 -1.87 -1.40
C THR A 22 -2.97 -0.39 -1.16
N LEU A 23 -2.07 0.50 -1.57
CA LEU A 23 -2.29 1.94 -1.46
C LEU A 23 -3.49 2.41 -2.29
N GLN A 24 -3.66 1.86 -3.49
CA GLN A 24 -4.82 2.15 -4.32
C GLN A 24 -6.11 1.69 -3.66
N GLN A 25 -6.10 0.52 -3.03
CA GLN A 25 -7.24 0.01 -2.29
C GLN A 25 -7.56 0.87 -1.07
N GLU A 26 -6.53 1.37 -0.37
CA GLU A 26 -6.74 2.30 0.74
C GLU A 26 -7.40 3.58 0.25
N LEU A 27 -6.96 4.11 -0.88
CA LEU A 27 -7.56 5.31 -1.45
C LEU A 27 -9.03 5.10 -1.81
N GLU A 28 -9.34 3.99 -2.48
CA GLU A 28 -10.72 3.63 -2.83
C GLU A 28 -11.58 3.48 -1.57
N CYS A 29 -11.02 2.88 -0.53
CA CYS A 29 -11.70 2.72 0.76
C CYS A 29 -12.01 4.09 1.38
N LEU A 30 -11.07 5.02 1.33
CA LEU A 30 -11.27 6.38 1.84
C LEU A 30 -12.38 7.10 1.07
N VAL A 31 -12.43 6.93 -0.24
CA VAL A 31 -13.50 7.52 -1.06
C VAL A 31 -14.85 6.98 -0.62
N ARG A 32 -14.97 5.67 -0.44
CA ARG A 32 -16.21 5.06 0.05
C ARG A 32 -16.56 5.56 1.45
N LEU A 33 -15.57 5.72 2.31
CA LEU A 33 -15.78 6.20 3.67
C LEU A 33 -16.35 7.62 3.69
N TYR A 34 -15.84 8.50 2.83
CA TYR A 34 -16.42 9.83 2.68
C TYR A 34 -17.87 9.78 2.23
N GLY A 35 -18.20 8.88 1.31
CA GLY A 35 -19.59 8.67 0.88
C GLY A 35 -20.48 8.22 2.04
N HIS A 36 -19.98 7.34 2.89
CA HIS A 36 -20.71 6.89 4.08
C HIS A 36 -20.93 8.03 5.08
N PHE A 37 -19.95 8.90 5.25
CA PHE A 37 -20.10 10.06 6.12
C PHE A 37 -21.18 11.01 5.60
N ASP A 38 -21.24 11.25 4.29
CA ASP A 38 -22.29 12.06 3.69
C ASP A 38 -23.67 11.46 3.95
N LEU A 39 -23.79 10.14 3.83
CA LEU A 39 -25.05 9.45 4.12
C LEU A 39 -25.42 9.54 5.60
N GLN A 40 -24.43 9.47 6.50
CA GLN A 40 -24.69 9.64 7.92
C GLN A 40 -25.22 11.05 8.24
N ILE A 41 -24.62 12.07 7.62
CA ILE A 41 -25.07 13.45 7.80
C ILE A 41 -26.52 13.58 7.36
N GLU A 42 -26.86 13.02 6.20
CA GLU A 42 -28.23 13.05 5.69
C GLU A 42 -29.19 12.30 6.62
N ALA A 43 -28.77 11.16 7.15
CA ALA A 43 -29.58 10.38 8.10
C ALA A 43 -29.86 11.19 9.36
N ILE A 44 -28.88 11.94 9.85
CA ILE A 44 -29.03 12.80 11.02
C ILE A 44 -30.01 13.95 10.70
N ARG A 45 -29.88 14.55 9.52
CA ARG A 45 -30.82 15.62 9.09
C ARG A 45 -32.24 15.14 9.05
N ARG A 46 -32.46 13.91 8.58
CA ARG A 46 -33.77 13.29 8.52
C ARG A 46 -34.26 12.81 9.86
N ARG A 47 -33.41 12.79 10.87
CA ARG A 47 -33.72 12.29 12.21
C ARG A 47 -34.24 10.87 12.18
N SER A 48 -33.73 10.04 11.28
CA SER A 48 -34.13 8.65 11.14
C SER A 48 -33.16 7.75 11.90
N ASN A 49 -33.63 7.21 13.02
CA ASN A 49 -32.81 6.31 13.83
C ASN A 49 -32.34 5.09 13.05
N LYS A 50 -33.21 4.55 12.20
CA LYS A 50 -32.85 3.40 11.38
C LYS A 50 -31.73 3.74 10.39
N LEU A 51 -31.84 4.87 9.69
CA LEU A 51 -30.81 5.29 8.74
C LEU A 51 -29.50 5.62 9.43
N ILE A 52 -29.56 6.22 10.61
CA ILE A 52 -28.37 6.50 11.42
C ILE A 52 -27.69 5.19 11.78
N GLU A 53 -28.44 4.21 12.23
CA GLU A 53 -27.91 2.90 12.61
C GLU A 53 -27.29 2.19 11.39
N ASP A 54 -28.00 2.14 10.28
CA ASP A 54 -27.53 1.49 9.06
C ASP A 54 -26.27 2.15 8.50
N THR A 55 -26.23 3.48 8.46
CA THR A 55 -25.06 4.19 7.95
C THR A 55 -23.87 4.10 8.89
N THR A 56 -24.13 4.05 10.21
CA THR A 56 -23.07 3.86 11.20
C THR A 56 -22.46 2.47 11.05
N HIS A 57 -23.28 1.45 10.86
CA HIS A 57 -22.80 0.09 10.62
C HIS A 57 -21.94 0.01 9.35
N ALA A 58 -22.42 0.59 8.26
CA ALA A 58 -21.67 0.61 7.00
C ALA A 58 -20.33 1.35 7.14
N THR A 59 -20.33 2.46 7.87
CA THR A 59 -19.12 3.22 8.14
C THR A 59 -18.12 2.38 8.93
N ASN A 60 -18.57 1.70 9.97
CA ASN A 60 -17.72 0.87 10.79
C ASN A 60 -17.11 -0.29 10.02
N GLU A 61 -17.88 -0.90 9.12
CA GLU A 61 -17.34 -1.95 8.24
C GLU A 61 -16.23 -1.43 7.35
N GLU A 62 -16.42 -0.24 6.78
CA GLU A 62 -15.40 0.38 5.91
C GLU A 62 -14.15 0.76 6.70
N VAL A 63 -14.30 1.25 7.93
CA VAL A 63 -13.18 1.54 8.82
C VAL A 63 -12.39 0.26 9.11
N ASN A 64 -13.06 -0.86 9.31
CA ASN A 64 -12.40 -2.13 9.55
C ASN A 64 -11.63 -2.60 8.32
N VAL A 65 -12.17 -2.41 7.12
CA VAL A 65 -11.46 -2.69 5.88
C VAL A 65 -10.20 -1.84 5.78
N LEU A 66 -10.32 -0.55 6.05
CA LEU A 66 -9.18 0.37 6.03
C LEU A 66 -8.10 -0.06 7.02
N ALA A 67 -8.49 -0.48 8.21
CA ALA A 67 -7.53 -0.94 9.23
C ALA A 67 -6.75 -2.17 8.74
N ARG A 68 -7.44 -3.12 8.10
CA ARG A 68 -6.77 -4.31 7.54
C ARG A 68 -5.82 -3.93 6.40
N LEU A 69 -6.21 -3.00 5.56
CA LEU A 69 -5.35 -2.52 4.47
C LEU A 69 -4.10 -1.84 5.01
N LYS A 70 -4.23 -1.04 6.05
CA LYS A 70 -3.08 -0.40 6.69
C LYS A 70 -2.12 -1.43 7.28
N GLN A 71 -2.63 -2.47 7.91
CA GLN A 71 -1.78 -3.54 8.44
C GLN A 71 -1.05 -4.27 7.31
N SER A 72 -1.73 -4.53 6.20
CA SER A 72 -1.12 -5.14 5.03
C SER A 72 -0.03 -4.26 4.46
N ARG A 73 -0.28 -2.96 4.35
CA ARG A 73 0.69 -1.98 3.87
C ARG A 73 1.93 -1.95 4.77
N ASP A 74 1.74 -1.94 6.07
CA ASP A 74 2.86 -1.94 7.02
C ASP A 74 3.74 -3.18 6.87
N ARG A 75 3.11 -4.34 6.69
CA ARG A 75 3.86 -5.58 6.46
C ARG A 75 4.64 -5.54 5.16
N GLN A 76 4.01 -5.03 4.10
CA GLN A 76 4.64 -4.92 2.77
C GLN A 76 5.80 -3.94 2.80
N GLN A 77 5.63 -2.80 3.49
CA GLN A 77 6.70 -1.81 3.63
C GLN A 77 7.89 -2.39 4.40
N ARG A 78 7.64 -3.12 5.47
CA ARG A 78 8.71 -3.75 6.24
C ARG A 78 9.42 -4.82 5.43
N LEU A 79 8.65 -5.62 4.67
CA LEU A 79 9.23 -6.65 3.82
C LEU A 79 10.09 -6.04 2.73
N LEU A 80 9.59 -5.01 2.06
CA LEU A 80 10.33 -4.30 1.03
C LEU A 80 11.62 -3.72 1.59
N GLY A 81 11.55 -3.10 2.76
CA GLY A 81 12.73 -2.54 3.41
C GLY A 81 13.78 -3.59 3.72
N ARG A 82 13.36 -4.77 4.19
CA ARG A 82 14.27 -5.87 4.47
C ARG A 82 14.93 -6.42 3.21
N VAL A 83 14.15 -6.61 2.15
CA VAL A 83 14.65 -7.12 0.89
C VAL A 83 15.66 -6.17 0.28
N LEU A 84 15.36 -4.87 0.27
CA LEU A 84 16.28 -3.86 -0.24
C LEU A 84 17.56 -3.79 0.61
N ARG A 85 17.44 -3.93 1.90
CA ARG A 85 18.61 -3.93 2.80
C ARG A 85 19.51 -5.13 2.54
N ILE A 86 18.92 -6.31 2.37
CA ILE A 86 19.67 -7.53 2.06
C ILE A 86 20.40 -7.38 0.73
N GLU A 87 19.74 -6.85 -0.28
CA GLU A 87 20.37 -6.61 -1.58
C GLU A 87 21.54 -5.64 -1.46
N SER A 88 21.39 -4.59 -0.68
CA SER A 88 22.44 -3.62 -0.44
C SER A 88 23.64 -4.26 0.23
N ASP A 89 23.39 -5.12 1.25
CA ASP A 89 24.44 -5.82 1.97
C ASP A 89 25.19 -6.77 1.06
N HIS A 90 24.49 -7.51 0.21
CA HIS A 90 25.09 -8.46 -0.73
C HIS A 90 25.85 -7.77 -1.86
N ALA A 91 25.33 -6.65 -2.32
CA ALA A 91 25.86 -5.96 -3.48
C ALA A 91 27.18 -5.24 -3.20
N LYS A 92 27.46 -4.92 -1.97
CA LYS A 92 28.55 -4.06 -1.57
C LYS A 92 28.44 -2.67 -2.23
N VAL A 93 29.22 -1.74 -1.73
CA VAL A 93 29.12 -0.35 -2.15
C VAL A 93 29.44 -0.17 -3.64
N GLY A 94 30.49 -0.85 -4.12
CA GLY A 94 30.88 -0.74 -5.52
C GLY A 94 29.84 -1.25 -6.48
N GLU A 95 29.25 -2.39 -6.18
CA GLU A 95 28.21 -2.98 -7.02
C GLU A 95 26.95 -2.14 -6.99
N LEU A 96 26.60 -1.62 -5.84
CA LEU A 96 25.43 -0.76 -5.71
C LEU A 96 25.62 0.50 -6.55
N ALA A 97 26.78 1.12 -6.49
CA ALA A 97 27.07 2.30 -7.27
C ALA A 97 26.99 2.02 -8.78
N ALA A 98 27.49 0.85 -9.21
CA ALA A 98 27.40 0.47 -10.61
C ALA A 98 25.96 0.29 -11.07
N ARG A 99 25.11 -0.30 -10.24
CA ARG A 99 23.70 -0.45 -10.57
C ARG A 99 22.99 0.88 -10.66
N LEU A 100 23.27 1.78 -9.74
CA LEU A 100 22.69 3.11 -9.75
C LEU A 100 23.08 3.88 -11.00
N ALA A 101 24.34 3.72 -11.42
CA ALA A 101 24.83 4.38 -12.64
C ALA A 101 24.14 3.86 -13.91
N GLN A 102 23.67 2.61 -13.90
CA GLN A 102 22.98 2.03 -15.04
C GLN A 102 21.51 2.45 -15.14
N ALA A 103 20.90 2.82 -14.02
CA ALA A 103 19.51 3.23 -14.01
C ALA A 103 19.40 4.71 -14.40
N PRO A 104 18.60 5.07 -15.42
CA PRO A 104 18.49 6.47 -15.84
C PRO A 104 18.10 7.42 -14.73
N ASP A 105 17.18 7.01 -13.90
CA ASP A 105 16.64 7.85 -12.84
C ASP A 105 17.61 8.02 -11.67
N THR A 106 18.53 7.10 -11.50
CA THR A 106 19.50 7.13 -10.40
C THR A 106 20.90 7.51 -10.84
N ARG A 107 21.12 7.64 -12.14
CA ARG A 107 22.44 7.99 -12.68
C ARG A 107 22.92 9.33 -12.16
N GLU A 108 22.04 10.29 -12.08
CA GLU A 108 22.37 11.60 -11.56
C GLU A 108 22.79 11.52 -10.09
N ILE A 109 22.10 10.71 -9.32
CA ILE A 109 22.42 10.49 -7.91
C ILE A 109 23.80 9.84 -7.79
N ALA A 110 24.08 8.87 -8.62
CA ALA A 110 25.36 8.16 -8.61
C ALA A 110 26.52 9.07 -8.99
N SER A 111 26.27 10.08 -9.82
CA SER A 111 27.31 11.02 -10.24
C SER A 111 27.55 12.15 -9.24
N LEU A 112 26.64 12.29 -8.30
CA LEU A 112 26.82 13.27 -7.25
C LEU A 112 27.80 12.76 -6.19
#